data_457fc18befef55e4dc9a9741ef6a4222
#
_entry.id   457fc18befef55e4dc9a9741ef6a4222
#
_cell.length_a   1.000
_cell.length_b   1.000
_cell.length_c   1.000
_cell.angle_alpha   90.00
_cell.angle_beta   90.00
_cell.angle_gamma   90.00
#
_symmetry.space_group_name_H-M   'P 1'
#
loop_
_entity.id
_entity.type
_entity.pdbx_description
1 polymer ?
#
loop_
_entity_poly.entity_id
_entity_poly.type
_entity_poly.pdbx_seq_one_letter_code
_entity_poly.pdbx_strand_id
1 'polypeptide(L)'
;MSFGFKFGIPPEADLVLDVRCLPNPFYVPELKHKTGLDQDVVDFVMSHPEAQELLKRYENFLQYALPLYVKEGKSQLTIAVGCTGGKHRSITFARKIAEYCTQLGYEPGVQHRDVKR
;
A
#
# COMPACT_ATOMS: atom_id res chain seq x y z
N MET A 1 -3.15 -5.36 -2.78
CA MET A 1 -2.41 -5.06 -4.02
C MET A 1 -2.05 -3.59 -4.08
N SER A 2 -1.03 -3.25 -4.85
CA SER A 2 -0.72 -1.85 -5.15
C SER A 2 -1.14 -1.51 -6.57
N PHE A 3 -1.45 -0.23 -6.81
CA PHE A 3 -1.87 0.23 -8.13
C PHE A 3 -1.59 1.73 -8.30
N GLY A 4 -1.65 2.19 -9.56
CA GLY A 4 -1.60 3.61 -9.89
C GLY A 4 -2.97 4.12 -10.29
N PHE A 5 -3.41 5.21 -9.66
CA PHE A 5 -4.73 5.78 -9.95
C PHE A 5 -4.89 6.15 -11.43
N LYS A 6 -3.79 6.52 -12.10
CA LYS A 6 -3.88 6.86 -13.53
C LYS A 6 -4.25 5.67 -14.43
N PHE A 7 -4.13 4.44 -13.93
CA PHE A 7 -4.52 3.23 -14.66
C PHE A 7 -5.86 2.67 -14.17
N GLY A 8 -6.58 3.40 -13.34
CA GLY A 8 -7.88 3.03 -12.82
C GLY A 8 -7.82 2.24 -11.52
N ILE A 9 -8.84 2.41 -10.70
CA ILE A 9 -8.98 1.69 -9.45
C ILE A 9 -9.31 0.22 -9.76
N PRO A 10 -8.63 -0.75 -9.13
CA PRO A 10 -8.96 -2.16 -9.34
C PRO A 10 -10.42 -2.45 -8.99
N PRO A 11 -11.22 -2.99 -9.91
CA PRO A 11 -12.64 -3.22 -9.63
C PRO A 11 -12.89 -4.28 -8.57
N GLU A 12 -11.92 -5.15 -8.32
CA GLU A 12 -12.03 -6.19 -7.29
C GLU A 12 -11.74 -5.69 -5.88
N ALA A 13 -11.32 -4.43 -5.71
CA ALA A 13 -10.94 -3.91 -4.40
C ALA A 13 -12.14 -3.76 -3.47
N ASP A 14 -12.04 -4.31 -2.26
CA ASP A 14 -12.99 -4.08 -1.19
C ASP A 14 -12.66 -2.80 -0.43
N LEU A 15 -11.38 -2.53 -0.24
CA LEU A 15 -10.88 -1.31 0.40
C LEU A 15 -9.85 -0.66 -0.50
N VAL A 16 -9.92 0.66 -0.61
CA VAL A 16 -8.95 1.45 -1.37
C VAL A 16 -8.29 2.43 -0.41
N LEU A 17 -6.97 2.31 -0.28
CA LEU A 17 -6.19 3.19 0.58
C LEU A 17 -5.33 4.10 -0.29
N ASP A 18 -5.55 5.40 -0.18
CA ASP A 18 -4.90 6.41 -1.01
C ASP A 18 -3.65 6.92 -0.30
N VAL A 19 -2.50 6.87 -0.97
CA VAL A 19 -1.24 7.39 -0.44
C VAL A 19 -0.65 8.49 -1.33
N ARG A 20 -1.47 9.10 -2.21
CA ARG A 20 -1.02 10.19 -3.09
C ARG A 20 -0.61 11.45 -2.32
N CYS A 21 -1.07 11.61 -1.08
CA CYS A 21 -0.75 12.78 -0.26
C CYS A 21 0.69 12.81 0.25
N LEU A 22 1.43 11.71 0.10
CA LEU A 22 2.79 11.61 0.64
C LEU A 22 3.82 12.16 -0.36
N PRO A 23 5.02 12.56 0.13
CA PRO A 23 6.10 12.98 -0.76
C PRO A 23 6.41 11.93 -1.82
N ASN A 24 6.65 12.38 -3.05
CA ASN A 24 6.74 11.50 -4.21
C ASN A 24 8.21 11.27 -4.62
N PRO A 25 8.72 10.02 -4.52
CA PRO A 25 10.09 9.71 -4.93
C PRO A 25 10.39 9.99 -6.41
N PHE A 26 9.35 10.13 -7.24
CA PHE A 26 9.52 10.46 -8.65
C PHE A 26 10.31 11.76 -8.85
N TYR A 27 10.23 12.70 -7.91
CA TYR A 27 10.95 13.97 -7.98
C TYR A 27 12.36 13.90 -7.39
N VAL A 28 12.83 12.72 -6.97
CA VAL A 28 14.19 12.49 -6.51
C VAL A 28 14.93 11.75 -7.63
N PRO A 29 15.92 12.39 -8.29
CA PRO A 29 16.57 11.80 -9.49
C PRO A 29 17.09 10.38 -9.26
N GLU A 30 17.68 10.09 -8.10
CA GLU A 30 18.25 8.78 -7.78
C GLU A 30 17.18 7.70 -7.58
N LEU A 31 15.92 8.09 -7.37
CA LEU A 31 14.83 7.17 -7.07
C LEU A 31 13.79 7.09 -8.18
N LYS A 32 13.83 8.04 -9.12
CA LYS A 32 12.79 8.20 -10.14
C LYS A 32 12.48 6.92 -10.91
N HIS A 33 13.52 6.17 -11.28
CA HIS A 33 13.40 4.96 -12.09
C HIS A 33 13.41 3.67 -11.26
N LYS A 34 13.45 3.79 -9.94
CA LYS A 34 13.32 2.66 -9.02
C LYS A 34 11.87 2.50 -8.59
N THR A 35 11.60 1.46 -7.81
CA THR A 35 10.25 1.19 -7.33
C THR A 35 10.23 0.94 -5.83
N GLY A 36 9.06 0.80 -5.25
CA GLY A 36 8.89 0.44 -3.84
C GLY A 36 9.39 -0.98 -3.50
N LEU A 37 9.88 -1.73 -4.49
CA LEU A 37 10.60 -2.99 -4.24
C LEU A 37 12.05 -2.73 -3.86
N ASP A 38 12.58 -1.55 -4.14
CA ASP A 38 13.94 -1.16 -3.80
C ASP A 38 13.99 -0.53 -2.42
N GLN A 39 14.98 -0.94 -1.61
CA GLN A 39 15.05 -0.50 -0.22
C GLN A 39 15.23 1.01 -0.06
N ASP A 40 15.99 1.65 -0.96
CA ASP A 40 16.19 3.10 -0.88
C ASP A 40 14.90 3.90 -1.14
N VAL A 41 13.99 3.37 -1.97
CA VAL A 41 12.67 3.97 -2.16
C VAL A 41 11.84 3.82 -0.88
N VAL A 42 11.84 2.62 -0.29
CA VAL A 42 11.14 2.37 0.98
C VAL A 42 11.67 3.32 2.06
N ASP A 43 12.99 3.44 2.17
CA ASP A 43 13.61 4.31 3.16
C ASP A 43 13.21 5.78 2.97
N PHE A 44 13.20 6.25 1.73
CA PHE A 44 12.76 7.60 1.43
C PHE A 44 11.31 7.83 1.86
N VAL A 45 10.40 6.96 1.43
CA VAL A 45 8.98 7.12 1.75
C VAL A 45 8.77 7.09 3.26
N MET A 46 9.37 6.13 3.94
CA MET A 46 9.14 5.92 5.38
C MET A 46 9.95 6.84 6.27
N SER A 47 10.88 7.64 5.72
CA SER A 47 11.62 8.63 6.50
C SER A 47 10.76 9.83 6.89
N HIS A 48 9.62 10.03 6.23
CA HIS A 48 8.76 11.18 6.47
C HIS A 48 7.79 10.90 7.62
N PRO A 49 7.70 11.79 8.62
CA PRO A 49 6.76 11.61 9.73
C PRO A 49 5.31 11.42 9.29
N GLU A 50 4.88 12.14 8.24
CA GLU A 50 3.52 12.00 7.72
C GLU A 50 3.25 10.61 7.13
N ALA A 51 4.27 9.97 6.54
CA ALA A 51 4.12 8.61 6.04
C ALA A 51 4.00 7.60 7.19
N GLN A 52 4.81 7.78 8.23
CA GLN A 52 4.76 6.94 9.42
C GLN A 52 3.39 7.05 10.10
N GLU A 53 2.87 8.26 10.23
CA GLU A 53 1.57 8.50 10.84
C GLU A 53 0.43 7.93 10.00
N LEU A 54 0.46 8.13 8.69
CA LEU A 54 -0.57 7.60 7.80
C LEU A 54 -0.59 6.07 7.85
N LEU A 55 0.59 5.44 7.81
CA LEU A 55 0.68 3.98 7.91
C LEU A 55 0.06 3.49 9.21
N LYS A 56 0.38 4.14 10.33
CA LYS A 56 -0.17 3.76 11.63
C LYS A 56 -1.69 3.87 11.65
N ARG A 57 -2.25 4.92 11.06
CA ARG A 57 -3.71 5.09 11.00
C ARG A 57 -4.36 4.02 10.14
N TYR A 58 -3.77 3.66 9.02
CA TYR A 58 -4.28 2.57 8.20
C TYR A 58 -4.18 1.23 8.95
N GLU A 59 -3.06 1.00 9.65
CA GLU A 59 -2.90 -0.21 10.47
C GLU A 59 -3.96 -0.29 11.56
N ASN A 60 -4.21 0.82 12.26
CA ASN A 60 -5.23 0.87 13.31
C ASN A 60 -6.63 0.58 12.73
N PHE A 61 -6.94 1.14 11.56
CA PHE A 61 -8.19 0.87 10.88
C PHE A 61 -8.33 -0.61 10.56
N LEU A 62 -7.29 -1.22 9.98
CA LEU A 62 -7.33 -2.63 9.59
C LEU A 62 -7.42 -3.55 10.81
N GLN A 63 -6.72 -3.22 11.88
CA GLN A 63 -6.82 -4.00 13.12
C GLN A 63 -8.26 -4.05 13.64
N TYR A 64 -8.97 -2.94 13.50
CA TYR A 64 -10.38 -2.88 13.89
C TYR A 64 -11.29 -3.55 12.87
N ALA A 65 -11.11 -3.27 11.59
CA ALA A 65 -12.05 -3.66 10.55
C ALA A 65 -11.93 -5.11 10.10
N LEU A 66 -10.72 -5.66 10.03
CA LEU A 66 -10.52 -7.02 9.49
C LEU A 66 -11.31 -8.09 10.23
N PRO A 67 -11.36 -8.12 11.58
CA PRO A 67 -12.19 -9.09 12.28
C PRO A 67 -13.68 -8.95 11.95
N LEU A 68 -14.13 -7.73 11.65
CA LEU A 68 -15.53 -7.50 11.31
C LEU A 68 -15.85 -8.09 9.94
N TYR A 69 -14.95 -8.01 8.97
CA TYR A 69 -15.13 -8.64 7.67
C TYR A 69 -15.15 -10.16 7.78
N VAL A 70 -14.28 -10.73 8.62
CA VAL A 70 -14.28 -12.17 8.88
C VAL A 70 -15.61 -12.58 9.48
N LYS A 71 -16.12 -11.83 10.45
CA LYS A 71 -17.39 -12.11 11.10
C LYS A 71 -18.57 -12.00 10.14
N GLU A 72 -18.49 -11.13 9.15
CA GLU A 72 -19.51 -10.97 8.11
C GLU A 72 -19.51 -12.15 7.13
N GLY A 73 -18.51 -13.03 7.19
CA GLY A 73 -18.42 -14.20 6.33
C GLY A 73 -17.59 -13.99 5.07
N LYS A 74 -16.83 -12.91 4.99
CA LYS A 74 -16.00 -12.63 3.82
C LYS A 74 -14.78 -13.56 3.83
N SER A 75 -14.69 -14.44 2.82
CA SER A 75 -13.61 -15.43 2.73
C SER A 75 -12.32 -14.82 2.19
N GLN A 76 -12.43 -13.77 1.37
CA GLN A 76 -11.29 -13.03 0.85
C GLN A 76 -11.57 -11.54 0.88
N LEU A 77 -10.56 -10.75 1.23
CA LEU A 77 -10.65 -9.30 1.22
C LEU A 77 -9.51 -8.75 0.39
N THR A 78 -9.82 -7.92 -0.60
CA THR A 78 -8.82 -7.26 -1.41
C THR A 78 -8.62 -5.83 -0.93
N ILE A 79 -7.43 -5.53 -0.45
CA ILE A 79 -7.01 -4.19 -0.05
C ILE A 79 -6.13 -3.64 -1.17
N ALA A 80 -6.56 -2.54 -1.78
CA ALA A 80 -5.82 -1.90 -2.86
C ALA A 80 -5.23 -0.58 -2.36
N VAL A 81 -3.92 -0.43 -2.49
CA VAL A 81 -3.18 0.76 -2.09
C VAL A 81 -2.73 1.50 -3.34
N GLY A 82 -3.13 2.75 -3.48
CA GLY A 82 -2.90 3.52 -4.69
C GLY A 82 -2.08 4.78 -4.50
N CYS A 83 -1.13 5.01 -5.41
CA CYS A 83 -0.51 6.30 -5.63
C CYS A 83 -0.72 6.71 -7.09
N THR A 84 -0.13 7.80 -7.55
CA THR A 84 -0.42 8.29 -8.91
C THR A 84 -0.04 7.28 -9.98
N GLY A 85 1.22 6.81 -9.98
CA GLY A 85 1.72 5.89 -11.01
C GLY A 85 1.81 4.43 -10.60
N GLY A 86 1.67 4.12 -9.31
CA GLY A 86 1.70 2.74 -8.82
C GLY A 86 3.09 2.12 -8.71
N LYS A 87 4.16 2.93 -8.65
CA LYS A 87 5.54 2.43 -8.67
C LYS A 87 6.32 2.62 -7.36
N HIS A 88 5.99 3.62 -6.56
CA HIS A 88 6.79 3.99 -5.40
C HIS A 88 6.01 3.88 -4.09
N ARG A 89 5.19 4.89 -3.80
CA ARG A 89 4.49 5.00 -2.50
C ARG A 89 3.51 3.86 -2.26
N SER A 90 2.75 3.47 -3.29
CA SER A 90 1.76 2.40 -3.16
C SER A 90 2.42 1.04 -2.89
N ILE A 91 3.51 0.74 -3.58
CA ILE A 91 4.23 -0.52 -3.36
C ILE A 91 4.81 -0.56 -1.96
N THR A 92 5.42 0.54 -1.51
CA THR A 92 5.97 0.64 -0.16
C THR A 92 4.90 0.36 0.89
N PHE A 93 3.75 1.02 0.78
CA PHE A 93 2.67 0.86 1.75
C PHE A 93 2.02 -0.52 1.67
N ALA A 94 1.82 -1.05 0.45
CA ALA A 94 1.25 -2.39 0.31
C ALA A 94 2.13 -3.43 0.99
N ARG A 95 3.45 -3.32 0.87
CA ARG A 95 4.39 -4.23 1.55
C ARG A 95 4.29 -4.09 3.07
N LYS A 96 4.27 -2.85 3.57
CA LYS A 96 4.16 -2.62 5.03
C LYS A 96 2.84 -3.11 5.59
N ILE A 97 1.76 -2.89 4.87
CA ILE A 97 0.44 -3.36 5.29
C ILE A 97 0.37 -4.88 5.28
N ALA A 98 0.94 -5.54 4.27
CA ALA A 98 1.00 -6.99 4.23
C ALA A 98 1.79 -7.56 5.42
N GLU A 99 2.94 -6.95 5.76
CA GLU A 99 3.70 -7.35 6.94
C GLU A 99 2.85 -7.23 8.21
N TYR A 100 2.10 -6.14 8.34
CA TYR A 100 1.23 -5.91 9.50
C TYR A 100 0.12 -6.95 9.57
N CYS A 101 -0.53 -7.26 8.44
CA CYS A 101 -1.57 -8.28 8.39
C CYS A 101 -1.03 -9.66 8.79
N THR A 102 0.21 -9.97 8.39
CA THR A 102 0.87 -11.19 8.83
C THR A 102 1.05 -11.21 10.34
N GLN A 103 1.44 -10.10 10.95
CA GLN A 103 1.55 -9.99 12.40
C GLN A 103 0.21 -10.21 13.10
N LEU A 104 -0.90 -9.83 12.46
CA LEU A 104 -2.24 -10.04 12.99
C LEU A 104 -2.74 -11.47 12.80
N GLY A 105 -1.98 -12.34 12.13
CA GLY A 105 -2.34 -13.75 11.95
C GLY A 105 -2.98 -14.08 10.61
N TYR A 106 -3.01 -13.14 9.66
CA TYR A 106 -3.53 -13.39 8.32
C TYR A 106 -2.43 -13.86 7.37
N GLU A 107 -2.82 -14.35 6.20
CA GLU A 107 -1.89 -14.81 5.15
C GLU A 107 -2.11 -13.98 3.89
N PRO A 108 -1.57 -12.75 3.82
CA PRO A 108 -1.79 -11.89 2.67
C PRO A 108 -0.96 -12.34 1.46
N GLY A 109 -1.59 -12.34 0.29
CA GLY A 109 -0.88 -12.35 -0.98
C GLY A 109 -0.63 -10.91 -1.42
N VAL A 110 0.53 -10.63 -2.01
CA VAL A 110 0.89 -9.28 -2.45
C VAL A 110 1.07 -9.27 -3.96
N GLN A 111 0.42 -8.31 -4.62
CA GLN A 111 0.51 -8.12 -6.06
C GLN A 111 0.68 -6.63 -6.35
N HIS A 112 1.58 -6.30 -7.26
CA HIS A 112 1.84 -4.92 -7.68
C HIS A 112 1.43 -4.77 -9.14
N ARG A 113 0.17 -4.33 -9.35
CA ARG A 113 -0.46 -4.36 -10.68
C ARG A 113 0.28 -3.52 -11.71
N ASP A 114 0.78 -2.35 -11.30
CA ASP A 114 1.31 -1.37 -12.25
C ASP A 114 2.83 -1.18 -12.17
N VAL A 115 3.56 -2.07 -11.50
CA VAL A 115 4.99 -1.91 -11.28
C VAL A 115 5.80 -1.93 -12.58
N LYS A 116 5.31 -2.63 -13.60
CA LYS A 116 6.00 -2.78 -14.89
C LYS A 116 5.45 -1.91 -16.02
N ARG A 117 4.61 -0.96 -15.71
CA ARG A 117 4.02 -0.13 -16.74
C ARG A 117 4.96 0.90 -17.32
#